data_b68052240dc00eebb58c9140a7b90915
#
_entry.id   b68052240dc00eebb58c9140a7b90915
#
_cell.length_a   1.000
_cell.length_b   1.000
_cell.length_c   1.000
_cell.angle_alpha   90.00
_cell.angle_beta   90.00
_cell.angle_gamma   90.00
#
_symmetry.space_group_name_H-M   'P 1'
#
loop_
_entity.id
_entity.type
_entity.pdbx_description
1 polymer ?
#
loop_
_entity_poly.entity_id
_entity_poly.type
_entity_poly.pdbx_seq_one_letter_code
_entity_poly.pdbx_strand_id
1 'polypeptide(L)'
;MASDLALALVLSVAGLASAGLVGLALVALLQRRSWSYLLVALALLTLLARTGVAVASMTGSVGPTTHHTLEHALDVAMAGLVIAAVVTARSARRSSSARGRVDLGRQGGPGGEDGD
;
A
#
# COMPACT_ATOMS: atom_id res chain seq x y z
N MET A 1 32.40 -16.93 1.93
CA MET A 1 31.98 -17.01 3.36
C MET A 1 31.58 -15.63 3.90
N ALA A 2 32.40 -14.60 3.81
CA ALA A 2 32.04 -13.26 4.29
C ALA A 2 30.85 -12.63 3.51
N SER A 3 30.77 -12.84 2.20
CA SER A 3 29.66 -12.38 1.34
C SER A 3 28.34 -13.08 1.66
N ASP A 4 28.37 -14.36 2.01
CA ASP A 4 27.17 -15.11 2.34
C ASP A 4 26.60 -14.68 3.70
N LEU A 5 27.48 -14.40 4.65
CA LEU A 5 27.09 -13.88 5.96
C LEU A 5 26.50 -12.45 5.83
N ALA A 6 27.13 -11.59 5.04
CA ALA A 6 26.64 -10.25 4.78
C ALA A 6 25.26 -10.29 4.10
N LEU A 7 25.10 -11.16 3.10
CA LEU A 7 23.82 -11.34 2.42
C LEU A 7 22.72 -11.84 3.37
N ALA A 8 23.05 -12.85 4.20
CA ALA A 8 22.12 -13.38 5.19
C ALA A 8 21.70 -12.30 6.22
N LEU A 9 22.63 -11.48 6.68
CA LEU A 9 22.34 -10.37 7.59
C LEU A 9 21.43 -9.32 6.95
N VAL A 10 21.73 -8.90 5.71
CA VAL A 10 20.91 -7.92 4.98
C VAL A 10 19.50 -8.45 4.77
N LEU A 11 19.34 -9.70 4.35
CA LEU A 11 18.04 -10.32 4.15
C LEU A 11 17.27 -10.47 5.47
N SER A 12 17.94 -10.81 6.55
CA SER A 12 17.30 -10.91 7.87
C SER A 12 16.81 -9.56 8.36
N VAL A 13 17.61 -8.51 8.24
CA VAL A 13 17.23 -7.14 8.60
C VAL A 13 16.07 -6.65 7.72
N ALA A 14 16.15 -6.88 6.42
CA ALA A 14 15.09 -6.52 5.48
C ALA A 14 13.78 -7.26 5.79
N GLY A 15 13.85 -8.55 6.10
CA GLY A 15 12.70 -9.35 6.49
C GLY A 15 12.04 -8.86 7.78
N LEU A 16 12.83 -8.56 8.81
CA LEU A 16 12.34 -8.03 10.08
C LEU A 16 11.73 -6.63 9.92
N ALA A 17 12.37 -5.75 9.14
CA ALA A 17 11.84 -4.42 8.84
C ALA A 17 10.52 -4.52 8.08
N SER A 18 10.42 -5.38 7.07
CA SER A 18 9.19 -5.60 6.31
C SER A 18 8.06 -6.16 7.19
N ALA A 19 8.36 -7.13 8.05
CA ALA A 19 7.39 -7.68 8.99
C ALA A 19 6.90 -6.62 9.98
N GLY A 20 7.77 -5.77 10.48
CA GLY A 20 7.41 -4.64 11.33
C GLY A 20 6.49 -3.64 10.64
N LEU A 21 6.80 -3.27 9.41
CA LEU A 21 5.96 -2.37 8.60
C LEU A 21 4.58 -2.98 8.30
N VAL A 22 4.53 -4.26 7.94
CA VAL A 22 3.25 -4.97 7.74
C VAL A 22 2.43 -4.99 9.02
N GLY A 23 3.05 -5.29 10.17
CA GLY A 23 2.39 -5.26 11.47
C GLY A 23 1.80 -3.89 11.81
N LEU A 24 2.56 -2.82 11.61
CA LEU A 24 2.09 -1.44 11.80
C LEU A 24 0.95 -1.08 10.85
N ALA A 25 1.04 -1.47 9.58
CA ALA A 25 -0.02 -1.23 8.59
C ALA A 25 -1.31 -1.97 8.95
N LEU A 26 -1.22 -3.21 9.44
CA LEU A 26 -2.37 -3.98 9.90
C LEU A 26 -3.02 -3.35 11.14
N VAL A 27 -2.23 -2.90 12.10
CA VAL A 27 -2.74 -2.19 13.28
C VAL A 27 -3.45 -0.90 12.87
N ALA A 28 -2.86 -0.11 11.97
CA ALA A 28 -3.46 1.11 11.44
C ALA A 28 -4.77 0.82 10.69
N LEU A 29 -4.82 -0.27 9.91
CA LEU A 29 -6.03 -0.71 9.23
C LEU A 29 -7.15 -1.08 10.21
N LEU A 30 -6.84 -1.83 11.25
CA LEU A 30 -7.80 -2.22 12.28
C LEU A 30 -8.36 -1.02 13.05
N GLN A 31 -7.53 -0.01 13.29
CA GLN A 31 -7.94 1.21 13.99
C GLN A 31 -8.75 2.17 13.12
N ARG A 32 -8.41 2.29 11.83
CA ARG A 32 -8.97 3.32 10.95
C ARG A 32 -9.96 2.81 9.91
N ARG A 33 -10.01 1.52 9.63
CA ARG A 33 -10.94 0.85 8.67
C ARG A 33 -11.11 1.59 7.34
N SER A 34 -10.04 2.13 6.78
CA SER A 34 -10.08 2.89 5.54
C SER A 34 -9.52 2.08 4.38
N TRP A 35 -10.10 2.22 3.19
CA TRP A 35 -9.61 1.58 1.96
C TRP A 35 -8.15 1.91 1.64
N SER A 36 -7.72 3.12 1.93
CA SER A 36 -6.33 3.54 1.70
C SER A 36 -5.35 2.72 2.54
N TYR A 37 -5.67 2.48 3.81
CA TYR A 37 -4.83 1.65 4.69
C TYR A 37 -4.84 0.17 4.27
N LEU A 38 -5.98 -0.34 3.77
CA LEU A 38 -6.06 -1.69 3.23
C LEU A 38 -5.14 -1.87 2.02
N LEU A 39 -5.12 -0.93 1.09
CA LEU A 39 -4.25 -0.98 -0.09
C LEU A 39 -2.77 -0.92 0.29
N VAL A 40 -2.40 -0.07 1.25
CA VAL A 40 -1.03 -0.01 1.77
C VAL A 40 -0.64 -1.31 2.46
N ALA A 41 -1.51 -1.87 3.28
CA ALA A 41 -1.28 -3.15 3.96
C ALA A 41 -1.09 -4.30 2.96
N LEU A 42 -1.91 -4.35 1.90
CA LEU A 42 -1.78 -5.34 0.83
C LEU A 42 -0.49 -5.18 0.03
N ALA A 43 -0.08 -3.95 -0.26
CA ALA A 43 1.19 -3.67 -0.95
C ALA A 43 2.39 -4.13 -0.11
N LEU A 44 2.39 -3.84 1.19
CA LEU A 44 3.44 -4.28 2.11
C LEU A 44 3.44 -5.80 2.28
N LEU A 45 2.27 -6.43 2.33
CA LEU A 45 2.15 -7.89 2.38
C LEU A 45 2.71 -8.56 1.12
N THR A 46 2.45 -7.97 -0.06
CA THR A 46 3.01 -8.44 -1.32
C THR A 46 4.54 -8.33 -1.34
N LEU A 47 5.08 -7.23 -0.80
CA LEU A 47 6.52 -7.05 -0.64
C LEU A 47 7.14 -8.10 0.29
N LEU A 48 6.48 -8.39 1.41
CA LEU A 48 6.90 -9.43 2.34
C LEU A 48 6.86 -10.82 1.70
N ALA A 49 5.81 -11.13 0.93
CA ALA A 49 5.70 -12.37 0.19
C ALA A 49 6.83 -12.53 -0.83
N ARG A 50 7.19 -11.45 -1.54
CA ARG A 50 8.33 -11.44 -2.46
C ARG A 50 9.65 -11.77 -1.75
N THR A 51 9.89 -11.19 -0.59
CA THR A 51 11.06 -11.50 0.23
C THR A 51 11.06 -12.98 0.67
N GLY A 52 9.91 -13.50 1.06
CA GLY A 52 9.75 -14.92 1.41
C GLY A 52 10.06 -15.87 0.26
N VAL A 53 9.60 -15.56 -0.95
CA VAL A 53 9.89 -16.33 -2.16
C VAL A 53 11.40 -16.31 -2.47
N ALA A 54 12.05 -15.16 -2.34
CA ALA A 54 13.49 -15.05 -2.54
C ALA A 54 14.28 -15.92 -1.54
N VAL A 55 13.92 -15.89 -0.27
CA VAL A 55 14.54 -16.74 0.76
C VAL A 55 14.29 -18.22 0.50
N ALA A 56 13.06 -18.60 0.13
CA ALA A 56 12.70 -19.98 -0.18
C ALA A 56 13.48 -20.53 -1.38
N SER A 57 13.73 -19.68 -2.40
CA SER A 57 14.55 -20.08 -3.55
C SER A 57 16.02 -20.28 -3.18
N MET A 58 16.57 -19.48 -2.26
CA MET A 58 17.95 -19.64 -1.76
C MET A 58 18.14 -20.92 -0.96
N THR A 59 17.11 -21.37 -0.25
CA THR A 59 17.13 -22.64 0.50
C THR A 59 16.85 -23.86 -0.37
N GLY A 60 16.60 -23.67 -1.68
CA GLY A 60 16.26 -24.74 -2.60
C GLY A 60 14.85 -25.31 -2.42
N SER A 61 14.02 -24.68 -1.61
CA SER A 61 12.64 -25.11 -1.37
C SER A 61 11.71 -24.83 -2.55
N VAL A 62 12.10 -23.94 -3.44
CA VAL A 62 11.32 -23.52 -4.62
C VAL A 62 12.19 -23.69 -5.86
N GLY A 63 11.67 -24.41 -6.85
CA GLY A 63 12.36 -24.61 -8.13
C GLY A 63 12.39 -23.33 -8.98
N PRO A 64 13.33 -23.24 -9.96
CA PRO A 64 13.51 -22.04 -10.78
C PRO A 64 12.24 -21.59 -11.52
N THR A 65 11.51 -22.51 -12.10
CA THR A 65 10.27 -22.21 -12.83
C THR A 65 9.17 -21.65 -11.89
N THR A 66 9.02 -22.24 -10.73
CA THR A 66 8.05 -21.78 -9.71
C THR A 66 8.43 -20.41 -9.19
N HIS A 67 9.73 -20.17 -8.96
CA HIS A 67 10.25 -18.88 -8.55
C HIS A 67 9.88 -17.77 -9.55
N HIS A 68 10.16 -17.95 -10.84
CA HIS A 68 9.81 -16.99 -11.89
C HIS A 68 8.31 -16.76 -11.99
N THR A 69 7.49 -17.80 -11.91
CA THR A 69 6.03 -17.67 -11.96
C THR A 69 5.50 -16.86 -10.78
N LEU A 70 6.01 -17.10 -9.58
CA LEU A 70 5.64 -16.36 -8.37
C LEU A 70 6.07 -14.88 -8.44
N GLU A 71 7.27 -14.61 -8.94
CA GLU A 71 7.74 -13.23 -9.13
C GLU A 71 6.82 -12.44 -10.07
N HIS A 72 6.49 -13.00 -11.22
CA HIS A 72 5.58 -12.34 -12.16
C HIS A 72 4.17 -12.16 -11.61
N ALA A 73 3.65 -13.16 -10.89
CA ALA A 73 2.35 -13.03 -10.22
C ALA A 73 2.35 -11.92 -9.16
N LEU A 74 3.42 -11.81 -8.39
CA LEU A 74 3.57 -10.74 -7.39
C LEU A 74 3.74 -9.36 -8.04
N ASP A 75 4.44 -9.27 -9.16
CA ASP A 75 4.58 -8.02 -9.91
C ASP A 75 3.24 -7.54 -10.48
N VAL A 76 2.43 -8.44 -11.02
CA VAL A 76 1.07 -8.13 -11.49
C VAL A 76 0.17 -7.69 -10.33
N ALA A 77 0.24 -8.38 -9.19
CA ALA A 77 -0.50 -7.99 -7.99
C ALA A 77 -0.10 -6.60 -7.49
N MET A 78 1.21 -6.31 -7.46
CA MET A 78 1.72 -4.99 -7.07
C MET A 78 1.26 -3.89 -8.02
N ALA A 79 1.34 -4.11 -9.33
CA ALA A 79 0.85 -3.17 -10.33
C ALA A 79 -0.65 -2.88 -10.15
N GLY A 80 -1.45 -3.91 -9.93
CA GLY A 80 -2.88 -3.78 -9.63
C GLY A 80 -3.17 -2.96 -8.38
N LEU A 81 -2.41 -3.19 -7.31
CA LEU A 81 -2.52 -2.44 -6.05
C LEU A 81 -2.15 -0.96 -6.23
N VAL A 82 -1.11 -0.66 -6.99
CA VAL A 82 -0.70 0.72 -7.30
C VAL A 82 -1.80 1.44 -8.09
N ILE A 83 -2.36 0.79 -9.12
CA ILE A 83 -3.47 1.36 -9.89
C ILE A 83 -4.67 1.60 -8.99
N ALA A 84 -5.06 0.64 -8.16
CA ALA A 84 -6.16 0.78 -7.22
C ALA A 84 -5.92 1.94 -6.22
N ALA A 85 -4.71 2.10 -5.71
CA ALA A 85 -4.34 3.19 -4.83
C ALA A 85 -4.47 4.56 -5.51
N VAL A 86 -3.99 4.68 -6.76
CA VAL A 86 -4.10 5.92 -7.54
C VAL A 86 -5.56 6.27 -7.83
N VAL A 87 -6.37 5.31 -8.26
CA VAL A 87 -7.79 5.51 -8.53
C VAL A 87 -8.54 5.95 -7.27
N THR A 88 -8.29 5.30 -6.16
CA THR A 88 -8.89 5.64 -4.86
C THR A 88 -8.50 7.04 -4.40
N ALA A 89 -7.24 7.41 -4.52
CA ALA A 89 -6.75 8.74 -4.16
C ALA A 89 -7.38 9.83 -5.04
N ARG A 90 -7.53 9.60 -6.34
CA ARG A 90 -8.20 10.53 -7.27
C ARG A 90 -9.68 10.72 -6.93
N SER A 91 -10.38 9.64 -6.61
CA SER A 91 -11.80 9.69 -6.21
C SER A 91 -12.00 10.50 -4.92
N ALA A 92 -11.13 10.29 -3.93
CA ALA A 92 -11.17 11.05 -2.68
C ALA A 92 -10.95 12.56 -2.90
N ARG A 93 -10.03 12.96 -3.78
CA ARG A 93 -9.78 14.36 -4.12
C ARG A 93 -10.99 15.01 -4.81
N ARG A 94 -11.65 14.30 -5.73
CA ARG A 94 -12.85 14.78 -6.41
C ARG A 94 -14.01 15.04 -5.43
N SER A 95 -14.21 14.15 -4.49
CA SER A 95 -15.25 14.28 -3.45
C SER A 95 -14.99 15.48 -2.55
N SER A 96 -13.73 15.73 -2.16
CA SER A 96 -13.34 16.89 -1.35
C SER A 96 -13.56 18.21 -2.10
N SER A 97 -13.21 18.27 -3.38
CA SER A 97 -13.42 19.47 -4.22
C SER A 97 -14.89 19.78 -4.44
N ALA A 98 -15.73 18.77 -4.63
CA ALA A 98 -17.18 18.95 -4.78
C ALA A 98 -17.82 19.48 -3.49
N ARG A 99 -17.39 18.96 -2.33
CA ARG A 99 -17.89 19.38 -1.02
C ARG A 99 -17.51 20.84 -0.71
N GLY A 100 -16.27 21.24 -0.97
CA GLY A 100 -15.81 22.62 -0.79
C GLY A 100 -16.58 23.62 -1.67
N ARG A 101 -16.93 23.22 -2.89
CA ARG A 101 -17.73 24.08 -3.80
C ARG A 101 -19.16 24.27 -3.31
N VAL A 102 -19.77 23.26 -2.73
CA VAL A 102 -21.12 23.35 -2.14
C VAL A 102 -21.14 24.29 -0.94
N ASP A 103 -20.12 24.21 -0.08
CA ASP A 103 -20.02 25.07 1.11
C ASP A 103 -19.83 26.54 0.74
N LEU A 104 -19.00 26.84 -0.26
CA LEU A 104 -18.81 28.20 -0.77
C LEU A 104 -20.10 28.78 -1.39
N GLY A 105 -20.86 27.96 -2.12
CA GLY A 105 -22.15 28.33 -2.69
C GLY A 105 -23.21 28.66 -1.62
N ARG A 106 -23.11 27.98 -0.47
CA ARG A 106 -24.05 28.18 0.65
C ARG A 106 -23.75 29.43 1.44
N GLN A 107 -22.48 29.86 1.52
CA GLN A 107 -22.07 31.09 2.19
C GLN A 107 -22.29 32.36 1.35
N GLY A 108 -22.40 32.19 0.02
CA GLY A 108 -22.65 33.28 -0.93
C GLY A 108 -24.13 33.54 -1.21
N GLY A 109 -25.07 33.03 -0.42
CA GLY A 109 -26.48 33.37 -0.54
C GLY A 109 -26.72 34.88 -0.27
N PRO A 110 -27.59 35.53 -1.02
CA PRO A 110 -27.79 36.97 -0.91
C PRO A 110 -28.25 37.31 0.49
N GLY A 111 -27.43 38.07 1.19
CA GLY A 111 -27.83 38.77 2.39
C GLY A 111 -29.02 39.65 1.98
N GLY A 112 -30.20 39.34 2.55
CA GLY A 112 -31.37 40.16 2.31
C GLY A 112 -31.06 41.60 2.69
N GLU A 113 -31.05 42.48 1.69
CA GLU A 113 -31.29 43.89 1.87
C GLU A 113 -32.77 44.03 2.25
N ASP A 114 -33.03 44.02 3.52
CA ASP A 114 -34.26 44.66 4.00
C ASP A 114 -33.84 46.01 4.57
N GLY A 115 -33.77 46.97 3.64
CA GLY A 115 -33.82 48.37 3.98
C GLY A 115 -35.24 48.74 4.35
N ASP A 116 -35.36 49.32 5.50
CA ASP A 116 -36.17 50.49 5.79
C ASP A 116 -35.87 51.00 7.18
#